data_9aacefc3a96ac7a7945800999f52d41f
#
_entry.id   9aacefc3a96ac7a7945800999f52d41f
#
_cell.length_a   1.000
_cell.length_b   1.000
_cell.length_c   1.000
_cell.angle_alpha   90.00
_cell.angle_beta   90.00
_cell.angle_gamma   90.00
#
_symmetry.space_group_name_H-M   'P 1'
#
loop_
_entity.id
_entity.type
_entity.pdbx_description
1 polymer ?
#
loop_
_entity_poly.entity_id
_entity_poly.type
_entity_poly.pdbx_seq_one_letter_code
_entity_poly.pdbx_strand_id
1 'polypeptide(L)'
;MSGIYIHIPFCKQACHYCDFHFSTSLKKKDAMVLALAKEIVLRKEEFQDEIVETIYFGGGTPSILEVSDLSLLIDTVFSNYKVIENPEITVEANPDDLSKERIIELANHRVNRLSIGIQSFFEDDLKLMNRAHNSMEAKNCLEIATQYFENISIDLIYGIPGMSNEKWLQNIATALSFNIPHISSYALTVEPKTALHTFIQKGIIPKLDDEVAHEHFHLLVDKLEQIGFIHYELSNFGKPTYFSKNNSSYWLGKKYIGIGPSAHSYNGIYRSWNVSNNTMYLKSIAENKLPSETEILSKTDRYNEYIMTGLRTIWGVSLVRIEEEFGKTYLDYLMQQAQKFLLDDLLFIENEILKPTQKGKFLSDGIASDLFLLNLE
;
A
#
# COMPACT_ATOMS: atom_id res chain seq x y z
N MET A 1 4.97 -16.35 9.70
CA MET A 1 3.98 -15.27 9.89
C MET A 1 3.73 -14.61 8.56
N SER A 2 2.49 -14.47 8.18
CA SER A 2 2.09 -14.18 6.80
C SER A 2 0.82 -13.32 6.74
N GLY A 3 0.48 -12.82 5.55
CA GLY A 3 -0.71 -12.00 5.30
C GLY A 3 -1.61 -12.58 4.22
N ILE A 4 -2.89 -12.24 4.27
CA ILE A 4 -3.84 -12.48 3.18
C ILE A 4 -4.34 -11.13 2.69
N TYR A 5 -4.06 -10.82 1.41
CA TYR A 5 -4.57 -9.65 0.71
C TYR A 5 -5.74 -10.06 -0.18
N ILE A 6 -6.87 -9.38 -0.05
CA ILE A 6 -8.07 -9.66 -0.84
C ILE A 6 -8.36 -8.44 -1.72
N HIS A 7 -8.20 -8.62 -3.02
CA HIS A 7 -8.42 -7.57 -4.02
C HIS A 7 -9.89 -7.47 -4.40
N ILE A 8 -10.48 -6.31 -4.15
CA ILE A 8 -11.85 -5.99 -4.53
C ILE A 8 -11.82 -5.13 -5.80
N PRO A 9 -12.09 -5.71 -6.98
CA PRO A 9 -11.87 -5.02 -8.26
C PRO A 9 -13.05 -4.15 -8.69
N PHE A 10 -13.57 -3.34 -7.76
CA PHE A 10 -14.72 -2.46 -8.03
C PHE A 10 -14.52 -1.08 -7.41
N CYS A 11 -14.95 -0.03 -8.16
CA CYS A 11 -15.04 1.34 -7.68
C CYS A 11 -16.36 1.96 -8.14
N LYS A 12 -16.92 2.90 -7.37
CA LYS A 12 -18.07 3.70 -7.83
C LYS A 12 -17.67 4.65 -8.95
N GLN A 13 -16.46 5.21 -8.87
CA GLN A 13 -15.93 6.23 -9.79
C GLN A 13 -14.46 5.96 -10.08
N ALA A 14 -14.03 6.27 -11.31
CA ALA A 14 -12.64 6.17 -11.72
C ALA A 14 -11.89 7.47 -11.39
N CYS A 15 -10.94 7.44 -10.47
CA CYS A 15 -10.04 8.56 -10.21
C CYS A 15 -9.12 8.82 -11.42
N HIS A 16 -8.78 10.09 -11.69
CA HIS A 16 -8.01 10.46 -12.88
C HIS A 16 -6.56 9.94 -12.87
N TYR A 17 -6.00 9.67 -11.70
CA TYR A 17 -4.61 9.23 -11.51
C TYR A 17 -4.46 7.71 -11.36
N CYS A 18 -5.57 6.96 -11.14
CA CYS A 18 -5.52 5.57 -10.73
C CYS A 18 -5.27 4.64 -11.93
N ASP A 19 -4.30 3.75 -11.79
CA ASP A 19 -3.93 2.69 -12.75
C ASP A 19 -4.21 1.28 -12.24
N PHE A 20 -4.77 1.12 -11.03
CA PHE A 20 -5.11 -0.18 -10.47
C PHE A 20 -6.19 -0.90 -11.29
N HIS A 21 -6.21 -2.22 -11.15
CA HIS A 21 -7.24 -3.05 -11.78
C HIS A 21 -8.58 -2.88 -11.06
N PHE A 22 -9.55 -2.24 -11.69
CA PHE A 22 -10.92 -2.10 -11.19
C PHE A 22 -11.95 -2.02 -12.33
N SER A 23 -13.23 -2.12 -11.95
CA SER A 23 -14.39 -1.89 -12.81
C SER A 23 -15.38 -0.97 -12.11
N THR A 24 -15.95 -0.02 -12.86
CA THR A 24 -17.06 0.81 -12.36
C THR A 24 -18.43 0.12 -12.50
N SER A 25 -18.48 -1.05 -13.16
CA SER A 25 -19.69 -1.85 -13.24
C SER A 25 -19.78 -2.85 -12.09
N LEU A 26 -20.75 -2.69 -11.21
CA LEU A 26 -21.00 -3.55 -10.04
C LEU A 26 -21.79 -4.82 -10.37
N LYS A 27 -22.19 -5.06 -11.64
CA LYS A 27 -23.04 -6.19 -12.05
C LYS A 27 -22.53 -7.56 -11.65
N LYS A 28 -21.20 -7.69 -11.48
CA LYS A 28 -20.55 -8.97 -11.12
C LYS A 28 -20.10 -9.02 -9.65
N LYS A 29 -20.49 -8.05 -8.81
CA LYS A 29 -20.02 -7.92 -7.42
C LYS A 29 -20.30 -9.20 -6.61
N ASP A 30 -21.54 -9.67 -6.60
CA ASP A 30 -21.94 -10.85 -5.80
C ASP A 30 -21.25 -12.13 -6.30
N ALA A 31 -21.16 -12.32 -7.63
CA ALA A 31 -20.41 -13.43 -8.22
C ALA A 31 -18.91 -13.37 -7.88
N MET A 32 -18.34 -12.16 -7.77
CA MET A 32 -16.93 -11.96 -7.41
C MET A 32 -16.71 -12.33 -5.93
N VAL A 33 -17.57 -11.92 -5.01
CA VAL A 33 -17.46 -12.27 -3.59
C VAL A 33 -17.46 -13.79 -3.41
N LEU A 34 -18.34 -14.51 -4.09
CA LEU A 34 -18.37 -15.99 -4.04
C LEU A 34 -17.11 -16.61 -4.66
N ALA A 35 -16.58 -16.03 -5.74
CA ALA A 35 -15.35 -16.51 -6.36
C ALA A 35 -14.13 -16.25 -5.47
N LEU A 36 -14.05 -15.10 -4.77
CA LEU A 36 -13.01 -14.81 -3.80
C LEU A 36 -13.03 -15.81 -2.63
N ALA A 37 -14.21 -16.07 -2.05
CA ALA A 37 -14.37 -17.09 -1.02
C ALA A 37 -13.91 -18.47 -1.49
N LYS A 38 -14.25 -18.83 -2.73
CA LYS A 38 -13.81 -20.10 -3.33
C LYS A 38 -12.30 -20.16 -3.56
N GLU A 39 -11.66 -19.07 -4.02
CA GLU A 39 -10.20 -19.01 -4.18
C GLU A 39 -9.49 -19.17 -2.83
N ILE A 40 -9.98 -18.52 -1.75
CA ILE A 40 -9.46 -18.69 -0.40
C ILE A 40 -9.40 -20.18 -0.03
N VAL A 41 -10.45 -20.93 -0.31
CA VAL A 41 -10.50 -22.39 -0.04
C VAL A 41 -9.54 -23.16 -0.96
N LEU A 42 -9.47 -22.83 -2.24
CA LEU A 42 -8.59 -23.51 -3.21
C LEU A 42 -7.11 -23.40 -2.85
N ARG A 43 -6.71 -22.28 -2.22
CA ARG A 43 -5.31 -21.97 -1.92
C ARG A 43 -4.89 -22.33 -0.49
N LYS A 44 -5.74 -22.94 0.32
CA LYS A 44 -5.48 -23.22 1.73
C LYS A 44 -4.18 -24.02 1.98
N GLU A 45 -3.83 -24.93 1.07
CA GLU A 45 -2.65 -25.77 1.21
C GLU A 45 -1.33 -24.99 1.00
N GLU A 46 -1.37 -23.83 0.34
CA GLU A 46 -0.18 -22.99 0.14
C GLU A 46 0.35 -22.41 1.46
N PHE A 47 -0.49 -22.30 2.50
CA PHE A 47 -0.18 -21.68 3.80
C PHE A 47 -0.48 -22.58 5.00
N GLN A 48 -0.56 -23.91 4.82
CA GLN A 48 -0.90 -24.83 5.92
C GLN A 48 0.08 -24.76 7.11
N ASP A 49 1.35 -24.40 6.86
CA ASP A 49 2.42 -24.25 7.86
C ASP A 49 2.64 -22.81 8.30
N GLU A 50 1.93 -21.85 7.72
CA GLU A 50 2.04 -20.43 8.07
C GLU A 50 0.94 -19.99 9.04
N ILE A 51 1.23 -18.95 9.80
CA ILE A 51 0.27 -18.31 10.69
C ILE A 51 -0.07 -16.93 10.12
N VAL A 52 -1.34 -16.68 9.85
CA VAL A 52 -1.85 -15.43 9.29
C VAL A 52 -1.95 -14.38 10.39
N GLU A 53 -1.27 -13.25 10.22
CA GLU A 53 -1.29 -12.09 11.13
C GLU A 53 -2.16 -10.95 10.61
N THR A 54 -2.35 -10.87 9.29
CA THR A 54 -3.09 -9.79 8.66
C THR A 54 -4.06 -10.30 7.60
N ILE A 55 -5.25 -9.67 7.55
CA ILE A 55 -6.23 -9.81 6.46
C ILE A 55 -6.47 -8.39 5.94
N TYR A 56 -6.19 -8.14 4.69
CA TYR A 56 -6.25 -6.80 4.11
C TYR A 56 -7.15 -6.77 2.88
N PHE A 57 -8.23 -6.00 2.95
CA PHE A 57 -9.10 -5.74 1.82
C PHE A 57 -8.68 -4.45 1.13
N GLY A 58 -8.23 -4.56 -0.12
CA GLY A 58 -7.74 -3.43 -0.90
C GLY A 58 -8.09 -3.52 -2.38
N GLY A 59 -7.46 -2.66 -3.18
CA GLY A 59 -7.51 -2.69 -4.64
C GLY A 59 -8.34 -1.57 -5.25
N GLY A 60 -9.59 -1.82 -5.60
CA GLY A 60 -10.54 -0.79 -6.03
C GLY A 60 -11.08 -0.02 -4.82
N THR A 61 -12.24 -0.42 -4.33
CA THR A 61 -12.89 0.22 -3.17
C THR A 61 -13.62 -0.85 -2.34
N PRO A 62 -12.94 -1.50 -1.38
CA PRO A 62 -13.54 -2.55 -0.57
C PRO A 62 -14.78 -2.11 0.23
N SER A 63 -14.87 -0.83 0.61
CA SER A 63 -16.01 -0.27 1.35
C SER A 63 -17.36 -0.32 0.62
N ILE A 64 -17.37 -0.64 -0.68
CA ILE A 64 -18.61 -0.85 -1.44
C ILE A 64 -19.26 -2.22 -1.19
N LEU A 65 -18.53 -3.16 -0.59
CA LEU A 65 -19.07 -4.47 -0.21
C LEU A 65 -19.97 -4.33 0.99
N GLU A 66 -21.03 -5.12 1.06
CA GLU A 66 -21.84 -5.23 2.28
C GLU A 66 -21.02 -5.85 3.42
N VAL A 67 -21.37 -5.56 4.67
CA VAL A 67 -20.67 -6.17 5.82
C VAL A 67 -20.83 -7.69 5.82
N SER A 68 -21.94 -8.21 5.34
CA SER A 68 -22.15 -9.65 5.15
C SER A 68 -21.16 -10.26 4.16
N ASP A 69 -20.79 -9.53 3.09
CA ASP A 69 -19.79 -9.99 2.11
C ASP A 69 -18.40 -10.03 2.75
N LEU A 70 -18.02 -8.96 3.49
CA LEU A 70 -16.76 -8.90 4.23
C LEU A 70 -16.68 -10.03 5.26
N SER A 71 -17.76 -10.24 6.03
CA SER A 71 -17.85 -11.30 7.04
C SER A 71 -17.70 -12.68 6.41
N LEU A 72 -18.37 -12.95 5.28
CA LEU A 72 -18.22 -14.21 4.55
C LEU A 72 -16.75 -14.49 4.19
N LEU A 73 -16.04 -13.48 3.66
CA LEU A 73 -14.64 -13.63 3.26
C LEU A 73 -13.74 -13.84 4.49
N ILE A 74 -13.93 -13.04 5.55
CA ILE A 74 -13.18 -13.17 6.80
C ILE A 74 -13.40 -14.55 7.43
N ASP A 75 -14.65 -14.99 7.57
CA ASP A 75 -14.98 -16.30 8.16
C ASP A 75 -14.44 -17.45 7.30
N THR A 76 -14.40 -17.29 5.97
CA THR A 76 -13.75 -18.25 5.07
C THR A 76 -12.25 -18.35 5.35
N VAL A 77 -11.56 -17.24 5.60
CA VAL A 77 -10.14 -17.26 6.00
C VAL A 77 -9.98 -17.99 7.34
N PHE A 78 -10.74 -17.61 8.37
CA PHE A 78 -10.65 -18.24 9.70
C PHE A 78 -10.94 -19.75 9.68
N SER A 79 -11.81 -20.20 8.78
CA SER A 79 -12.17 -21.61 8.64
C SER A 79 -11.13 -22.46 7.92
N ASN A 80 -10.22 -21.84 7.13
CA ASN A 80 -9.30 -22.56 6.26
C ASN A 80 -7.82 -22.31 6.57
N TYR A 81 -7.49 -21.30 7.38
CA TYR A 81 -6.12 -20.91 7.71
C TYR A 81 -5.92 -20.83 9.22
N LYS A 82 -4.67 -21.02 9.67
CA LYS A 82 -4.30 -20.74 11.06
C LYS A 82 -4.14 -19.23 11.22
N VAL A 83 -5.04 -18.59 11.91
CA VAL A 83 -5.03 -17.13 12.15
C VAL A 83 -4.66 -16.89 13.62
N ILE A 84 -3.84 -15.87 13.91
CA ILE A 84 -3.57 -15.46 15.30
C ILE A 84 -4.86 -14.97 15.99
N GLU A 85 -4.84 -14.93 17.31
CA GLU A 85 -6.01 -14.53 18.11
C GLU A 85 -6.51 -13.11 17.77
N ASN A 86 -5.60 -12.15 17.56
CA ASN A 86 -5.89 -10.75 17.26
C ASN A 86 -5.19 -10.29 15.96
N PRO A 87 -5.65 -10.74 14.78
CA PRO A 87 -5.09 -10.32 13.50
C PRO A 87 -5.43 -8.85 13.20
N GLU A 88 -4.56 -8.17 12.46
CA GLU A 88 -4.93 -6.89 11.85
C GLU A 88 -5.86 -7.16 10.66
N ILE A 89 -7.11 -6.69 10.74
CA ILE A 89 -8.09 -6.80 9.65
C ILE A 89 -8.41 -5.40 9.15
N THR A 90 -7.84 -5.07 7.99
CA THR A 90 -7.93 -3.74 7.38
C THR A 90 -8.94 -3.73 6.24
N VAL A 91 -9.74 -2.67 6.17
CA VAL A 91 -10.60 -2.36 5.02
C VAL A 91 -10.23 -0.98 4.47
N GLU A 92 -9.87 -0.93 3.19
CA GLU A 92 -9.76 0.34 2.46
C GLU A 92 -11.15 0.90 2.19
N ALA A 93 -11.30 2.21 2.38
CA ALA A 93 -12.59 2.87 2.25
C ALA A 93 -12.48 4.26 1.62
N ASN A 94 -13.53 4.67 0.92
CA ASN A 94 -13.73 6.06 0.55
C ASN A 94 -14.66 6.76 1.55
N PRO A 95 -14.50 8.07 1.82
CA PRO A 95 -15.36 8.81 2.74
C PRO A 95 -16.84 8.74 2.41
N ASP A 96 -17.22 8.76 1.13
CA ASP A 96 -18.61 8.67 0.65
C ASP A 96 -19.28 7.30 0.86
N ASP A 97 -18.50 6.26 1.19
CA ASP A 97 -19.02 4.94 1.55
C ASP A 97 -19.22 4.77 3.07
N LEU A 98 -18.65 5.65 3.87
CA LEU A 98 -18.59 5.53 5.33
C LEU A 98 -19.64 6.42 6.02
N SER A 99 -20.93 6.08 5.86
CA SER A 99 -21.96 6.65 6.72
C SER A 99 -21.74 6.26 8.18
N LYS A 100 -22.38 6.97 9.12
CA LYS A 100 -22.31 6.63 10.55
C LYS A 100 -22.73 5.19 10.81
N GLU A 101 -23.84 4.77 10.19
CA GLU A 101 -24.38 3.41 10.31
C GLU A 101 -23.36 2.39 9.81
N ARG A 102 -22.73 2.70 8.67
CA ARG A 102 -21.73 1.83 8.07
C ARG A 102 -20.47 1.68 8.93
N ILE A 103 -19.99 2.77 9.53
CA ILE A 103 -18.85 2.75 10.45
C ILE A 103 -19.17 1.90 11.68
N ILE A 104 -20.35 2.07 12.27
CA ILE A 104 -20.80 1.26 13.42
C ILE A 104 -20.93 -0.22 13.05
N GLU A 105 -21.45 -0.51 11.88
CA GLU A 105 -21.60 -1.87 11.37
C GLU A 105 -20.23 -2.55 11.22
N LEU A 106 -19.26 -1.88 10.58
CA LEU A 106 -17.88 -2.38 10.44
C LEU A 106 -17.21 -2.61 11.80
N ALA A 107 -17.37 -1.68 12.74
CA ALA A 107 -16.78 -1.78 14.09
C ALA A 107 -17.37 -2.92 14.92
N ASN A 108 -18.64 -3.30 14.69
CA ASN A 108 -19.28 -4.42 15.35
C ASN A 108 -18.91 -5.79 14.77
N HIS A 109 -18.15 -5.80 13.68
CA HIS A 109 -17.61 -7.00 13.07
C HIS A 109 -16.10 -7.14 13.35
N ARG A 110 -15.42 -8.06 12.69
CA ARG A 110 -13.99 -8.34 12.96
C ARG A 110 -13.02 -7.28 12.40
N VAL A 111 -13.51 -6.27 11.67
CA VAL A 111 -12.68 -5.20 11.14
C VAL A 111 -12.16 -4.35 12.30
N ASN A 112 -10.83 -4.17 12.38
CA ASN A 112 -10.22 -3.41 13.47
C ASN A 112 -9.26 -2.30 12.98
N ARG A 113 -9.14 -2.13 11.65
CA ARG A 113 -8.39 -1.05 11.03
C ARG A 113 -9.11 -0.53 9.78
N LEU A 114 -9.17 0.79 9.63
CA LEU A 114 -9.62 1.45 8.40
C LEU A 114 -8.45 2.15 7.71
N SER A 115 -8.39 2.08 6.38
CA SER A 115 -7.53 2.93 5.54
C SER A 115 -8.44 3.80 4.67
N ILE A 116 -8.49 5.11 4.95
CA ILE A 116 -9.50 5.99 4.36
C ILE A 116 -8.85 6.92 3.35
N GLY A 117 -9.23 6.78 2.09
CA GLY A 117 -8.70 7.58 0.97
C GLY A 117 -9.24 9.01 0.96
N ILE A 118 -8.72 9.88 1.81
CA ILE A 118 -9.06 11.30 1.90
C ILE A 118 -8.50 12.09 0.71
N GLN A 119 -7.24 11.89 0.40
CA GLN A 119 -6.41 12.50 -0.64
C GLN A 119 -6.15 13.99 -0.42
N SER A 120 -7.17 14.81 -0.16
CA SER A 120 -7.07 16.24 0.18
C SER A 120 -8.33 16.71 0.92
N PHE A 121 -8.21 17.79 1.69
CA PHE A 121 -9.34 18.49 2.31
C PHE A 121 -9.76 19.74 1.52
N PHE A 122 -9.33 19.87 0.25
CA PHE A 122 -9.66 20.98 -0.62
C PHE A 122 -10.44 20.51 -1.85
N GLU A 123 -11.56 21.19 -2.12
CA GLU A 123 -12.48 20.85 -3.21
C GLU A 123 -11.84 20.82 -4.60
N ASP A 124 -10.92 21.75 -4.87
CA ASP A 124 -10.27 21.85 -6.17
C ASP A 124 -9.35 20.65 -6.43
N ASP A 125 -8.64 20.18 -5.39
CA ASP A 125 -7.79 19.00 -5.49
C ASP A 125 -8.63 17.74 -5.71
N LEU A 126 -9.72 17.59 -4.94
CA LEU A 126 -10.63 16.46 -5.06
C LEU A 126 -11.27 16.40 -6.45
N LYS A 127 -11.69 17.55 -7.00
CA LYS A 127 -12.23 17.66 -8.37
C LYS A 127 -11.17 17.34 -9.43
N LEU A 128 -9.93 17.84 -9.27
CA LEU A 128 -8.83 17.53 -10.19
C LEU A 128 -8.58 16.03 -10.25
N MET A 129 -8.63 15.35 -9.11
CA MET A 129 -8.43 13.91 -8.98
C MET A 129 -9.67 13.08 -9.32
N ASN A 130 -10.82 13.70 -9.56
CA ASN A 130 -12.12 13.06 -9.79
C ASN A 130 -12.53 12.15 -8.61
N ARG A 131 -12.45 12.69 -7.37
CA ARG A 131 -12.93 11.99 -6.20
C ARG A 131 -14.44 12.08 -6.08
N ALA A 132 -15.08 11.01 -5.57
CA ALA A 132 -16.54 10.96 -5.40
C ALA A 132 -17.00 11.79 -4.19
N HIS A 133 -16.19 11.88 -3.14
CA HIS A 133 -16.47 12.66 -1.94
C HIS A 133 -16.00 14.10 -2.05
N ASN A 134 -16.54 14.96 -1.21
CA ASN A 134 -16.15 16.33 -0.99
C ASN A 134 -15.43 16.52 0.36
N SER A 135 -14.88 17.73 0.59
CA SER A 135 -14.13 18.05 1.81
C SER A 135 -14.94 17.91 3.10
N MET A 136 -16.25 18.22 3.05
CA MET A 136 -17.12 18.10 4.22
C MET A 136 -17.39 16.63 4.55
N GLU A 137 -17.66 15.81 3.56
CA GLU A 137 -17.83 14.36 3.72
C GLU A 137 -16.58 13.71 4.30
N ALA A 138 -15.39 14.11 3.83
CA ALA A 138 -14.12 13.64 4.36
C ALA A 138 -13.97 13.95 5.86
N LYS A 139 -14.25 15.20 6.28
CA LYS A 139 -14.17 15.61 7.68
C LYS A 139 -15.20 14.91 8.56
N ASN A 140 -16.46 14.85 8.11
CA ASN A 140 -17.54 14.16 8.84
C ASN A 140 -17.25 12.67 9.01
N CYS A 141 -16.73 12.03 7.97
CA CYS A 141 -16.32 10.63 8.02
C CYS A 141 -15.28 10.40 9.13
N LEU A 142 -14.22 11.22 9.18
CA LEU A 142 -13.16 11.11 10.18
C LEU A 142 -13.66 11.39 11.59
N GLU A 143 -14.51 12.42 11.79
CA GLU A 143 -15.11 12.76 13.07
C GLU A 143 -15.93 11.58 13.65
N ILE A 144 -16.60 10.83 12.78
CA ILE A 144 -17.35 9.66 13.19
C ILE A 144 -16.43 8.45 13.35
N ALA A 145 -15.56 8.17 12.40
CA ALA A 145 -14.70 6.98 12.41
C ALA A 145 -13.82 6.92 13.67
N THR A 146 -13.27 8.04 14.12
CA THR A 146 -12.43 8.14 15.32
C THR A 146 -13.16 7.84 16.62
N GLN A 147 -14.50 7.81 16.62
CA GLN A 147 -15.29 7.41 17.80
C GLN A 147 -15.40 5.89 17.93
N TYR A 148 -15.17 5.13 16.86
CA TYR A 148 -15.39 3.69 16.80
C TYR A 148 -14.14 2.88 16.47
N PHE A 149 -13.12 3.50 15.85
CA PHE A 149 -11.86 2.87 15.49
C PHE A 149 -10.68 3.64 16.08
N GLU A 150 -9.82 2.93 16.79
CA GLU A 150 -8.53 3.49 17.28
C GLU A 150 -7.44 3.43 16.20
N ASN A 151 -7.48 2.40 15.34
CA ASN A 151 -6.49 2.19 14.29
C ASN A 151 -7.03 2.65 12.93
N ILE A 152 -6.77 3.92 12.62
CA ILE A 152 -7.17 4.54 11.35
C ILE A 152 -5.92 5.03 10.63
N SER A 153 -5.83 4.70 9.35
CA SER A 153 -4.94 5.34 8.38
C SER A 153 -5.74 6.28 7.50
N ILE A 154 -5.16 7.39 7.13
CA ILE A 154 -5.68 8.21 6.03
C ILE A 154 -4.64 8.34 4.94
N ASP A 155 -5.11 8.40 3.69
CA ASP A 155 -4.24 8.64 2.55
C ASP A 155 -4.33 10.11 2.15
N LEU A 156 -3.18 10.76 1.94
CA LEU A 156 -3.06 12.12 1.43
C LEU A 156 -2.18 12.14 0.19
N ILE A 157 -2.50 13.00 -0.77
CA ILE A 157 -1.72 13.19 -1.99
C ILE A 157 -1.13 14.61 -2.00
N TYR A 158 0.19 14.69 -2.22
CA TYR A 158 0.91 15.96 -2.38
C TYR A 158 1.46 16.14 -3.81
N GLY A 159 2.04 17.30 -4.10
CA GLY A 159 2.54 17.61 -5.45
C GLY A 159 1.43 17.80 -6.49
N ILE A 160 0.20 18.07 -6.05
CA ILE A 160 -0.94 18.33 -6.93
C ILE A 160 -0.73 19.68 -7.63
N PRO A 161 -0.95 19.79 -8.96
CA PRO A 161 -0.84 21.06 -9.66
C PRO A 161 -1.66 22.19 -9.02
N GLY A 162 -1.00 23.29 -8.66
CA GLY A 162 -1.63 24.43 -7.99
C GLY A 162 -1.74 24.31 -6.47
N MET A 163 -1.24 23.24 -5.86
CA MET A 163 -1.12 23.13 -4.40
C MET A 163 0.11 23.94 -3.93
N SER A 164 -0.12 24.98 -3.12
CA SER A 164 0.98 25.71 -2.46
C SER A 164 1.43 25.02 -1.17
N ASN A 165 2.61 25.39 -0.66
CA ASN A 165 3.13 24.90 0.61
C ASN A 165 2.15 25.17 1.77
N GLU A 166 1.49 26.35 1.79
CA GLU A 166 0.50 26.70 2.81
C GLU A 166 -0.73 25.79 2.72
N LYS A 167 -1.21 25.52 1.51
CA LYS A 167 -2.34 24.62 1.27
C LYS A 167 -2.00 23.19 1.71
N TRP A 168 -0.79 22.72 1.42
CA TRP A 168 -0.29 21.44 1.88
C TRP A 168 -0.20 21.34 3.41
N LEU A 169 0.37 22.35 4.06
CA LEU A 169 0.44 22.43 5.52
C LEU A 169 -0.96 22.47 6.17
N GLN A 170 -1.96 23.07 5.53
CA GLN A 170 -3.35 23.04 6.00
C GLN A 170 -3.96 21.63 5.86
N ASN A 171 -3.65 20.88 4.80
CA ASN A 171 -4.05 19.48 4.67
C ASN A 171 -3.50 18.65 5.85
N ILE A 172 -2.20 18.76 6.13
CA ILE A 172 -1.55 18.07 7.23
C ILE A 172 -2.19 18.49 8.58
N ALA A 173 -2.35 19.78 8.82
CA ALA A 173 -2.94 20.30 10.07
C ALA A 173 -4.39 19.81 10.25
N THR A 174 -5.17 19.76 9.18
CA THR A 174 -6.55 19.23 9.22
C THR A 174 -6.55 17.74 9.56
N ALA A 175 -5.69 16.93 8.93
CA ALA A 175 -5.54 15.52 9.24
C ALA A 175 -5.22 15.29 10.73
N LEU A 176 -4.25 16.06 11.24
CA LEU A 176 -3.79 15.96 12.63
C LEU A 176 -4.84 16.38 13.65
N SER A 177 -5.78 17.27 13.29
CA SER A 177 -6.86 17.71 14.20
C SER A 177 -7.83 16.58 14.59
N PHE A 178 -7.86 15.50 13.83
CA PHE A 178 -8.67 14.28 14.12
C PHE A 178 -7.93 13.24 14.97
N ASN A 179 -6.71 13.52 15.46
CA ASN A 179 -5.88 12.59 16.22
C ASN A 179 -5.62 11.24 15.52
N ILE A 180 -5.57 11.24 14.20
CA ILE A 180 -5.30 10.05 13.39
C ILE A 180 -3.89 9.54 13.72
N PRO A 181 -3.72 8.23 14.03
CA PRO A 181 -2.42 7.68 14.42
C PRO A 181 -1.52 7.28 13.26
N HIS A 182 -2.03 7.24 12.03
CA HIS A 182 -1.30 6.79 10.85
C HIS A 182 -1.70 7.59 9.61
N ILE A 183 -0.70 8.00 8.82
CA ILE A 183 -0.88 8.73 7.56
C ILE A 183 -0.07 8.03 6.48
N SER A 184 -0.72 7.67 5.38
CA SER A 184 -0.09 7.30 4.12
C SER A 184 -0.09 8.53 3.23
N SER A 185 1.05 8.89 2.66
CA SER A 185 1.12 10.08 1.81
C SER A 185 1.98 9.82 0.56
N TYR A 186 1.40 10.15 -0.59
CA TYR A 186 1.97 9.84 -1.90
C TYR A 186 2.14 11.12 -2.70
N ALA A 187 3.25 11.22 -3.43
CA ALA A 187 3.34 12.20 -4.52
C ALA A 187 2.31 11.84 -5.60
N LEU A 188 1.61 12.84 -6.15
CA LEU A 188 0.81 12.61 -7.34
C LEU A 188 1.73 12.16 -8.48
N THR A 189 1.47 11.00 -9.07
CA THR A 189 2.21 10.46 -10.22
C THR A 189 1.34 10.43 -11.45
N VAL A 190 1.97 10.41 -12.62
CA VAL A 190 1.29 10.38 -13.93
C VAL A 190 1.56 9.04 -14.59
N GLU A 191 0.68 8.08 -14.31
CA GLU A 191 0.80 6.75 -14.89
C GLU A 191 0.28 6.71 -16.34
N PRO A 192 0.95 5.98 -17.25
CA PRO A 192 0.50 5.81 -18.63
C PRO A 192 -0.95 5.28 -18.69
N LYS A 193 -1.71 5.74 -19.69
CA LYS A 193 -3.12 5.35 -19.93
C LYS A 193 -4.13 5.88 -18.91
N THR A 194 -3.74 6.64 -17.91
CA THR A 194 -4.67 7.32 -17.00
C THR A 194 -5.32 8.53 -17.65
N ALA A 195 -6.45 8.99 -17.10
CA ALA A 195 -7.09 10.22 -17.53
C ALA A 195 -6.19 11.44 -17.27
N LEU A 196 -5.49 11.45 -16.12
CA LEU A 196 -4.52 12.49 -15.74
C LEU A 196 -3.42 12.64 -16.80
N HIS A 197 -2.82 11.52 -17.24
CA HIS A 197 -1.83 11.50 -18.31
C HIS A 197 -2.38 12.16 -19.59
N THR A 198 -3.60 11.79 -19.98
CA THR A 198 -4.25 12.36 -21.17
C THR A 198 -4.52 13.87 -21.02
N PHE A 199 -4.93 14.34 -19.85
CA PHE A 199 -5.22 15.76 -19.60
C PHE A 199 -3.95 16.60 -19.59
N ILE A 200 -2.85 16.08 -19.05
CA ILE A 200 -1.54 16.75 -19.10
C ILE A 200 -1.02 16.83 -20.54
N GLN A 201 -1.12 15.76 -21.32
CA GLN A 201 -0.72 15.77 -22.73
C GLN A 201 -1.51 16.78 -23.57
N LYS A 202 -2.80 16.98 -23.25
CA LYS A 202 -3.67 17.97 -23.91
C LYS A 202 -3.51 19.41 -23.38
N GLY A 203 -2.66 19.62 -22.37
CA GLY A 203 -2.49 20.94 -21.74
C GLY A 203 -3.70 21.41 -20.91
N ILE A 204 -4.62 20.50 -20.54
CA ILE A 204 -5.79 20.81 -19.70
C ILE A 204 -5.35 20.94 -18.23
N ILE A 205 -4.43 20.08 -17.79
CA ILE A 205 -3.80 20.13 -16.49
C ILE A 205 -2.31 20.44 -16.71
N PRO A 206 -1.69 21.33 -15.91
CA PRO A 206 -0.25 21.55 -15.96
C PRO A 206 0.55 20.27 -15.71
N LYS A 207 1.80 20.22 -16.19
CA LYS A 207 2.73 19.15 -15.81
C LYS A 207 2.98 19.19 -14.31
N LEU A 208 3.24 18.02 -13.74
CA LEU A 208 3.69 17.93 -12.35
C LEU A 208 5.06 18.61 -12.21
N ASP A 209 5.30 19.13 -11.03
CA ASP A 209 6.55 19.81 -10.66
C ASP A 209 7.24 18.98 -9.57
N ASP A 210 8.36 18.36 -9.92
CA ASP A 210 9.12 17.49 -9.01
C ASP A 210 9.76 18.30 -7.88
N GLU A 211 10.09 19.58 -8.06
CA GLU A 211 10.61 20.45 -7.01
C GLU A 211 9.54 20.73 -5.95
N VAL A 212 8.31 21.02 -6.39
CA VAL A 212 7.16 21.18 -5.49
C VAL A 212 6.86 19.88 -4.73
N ALA A 213 6.90 18.74 -5.41
CA ALA A 213 6.70 17.45 -4.75
C ALA A 213 7.80 17.17 -3.70
N HIS A 214 9.04 17.50 -4.01
CA HIS A 214 10.17 17.39 -3.08
C HIS A 214 9.99 18.30 -1.86
N GLU A 215 9.62 19.57 -2.05
CA GLU A 215 9.35 20.50 -0.95
C GLU A 215 8.21 19.98 -0.06
N HIS A 216 7.10 19.54 -0.66
CA HIS A 216 5.95 18.99 0.07
C HIS A 216 6.32 17.74 0.89
N PHE A 217 7.17 16.88 0.36
CA PHE A 217 7.68 15.71 1.08
C PHE A 217 8.45 16.12 2.34
N HIS A 218 9.37 17.08 2.24
CA HIS A 218 10.12 17.55 3.38
C HIS A 218 9.23 18.24 4.43
N LEU A 219 8.29 19.08 4.00
CA LEU A 219 7.31 19.70 4.92
C LEU A 219 6.50 18.64 5.67
N LEU A 220 6.10 17.55 5.00
CA LEU A 220 5.38 16.45 5.63
C LEU A 220 6.23 15.74 6.68
N VAL A 221 7.45 15.33 6.30
CA VAL A 221 8.38 14.64 7.20
C VAL A 221 8.63 15.49 8.45
N ASP A 222 9.03 16.74 8.26
CA ASP A 222 9.35 17.65 9.37
C ASP A 222 8.15 17.85 10.32
N LYS A 223 6.94 18.04 9.76
CA LYS A 223 5.73 18.25 10.57
C LYS A 223 5.33 17.02 11.36
N LEU A 224 5.39 15.84 10.76
CA LEU A 224 4.98 14.61 11.42
C LEU A 224 5.99 14.14 12.45
N GLU A 225 7.30 14.25 12.17
CA GLU A 225 8.36 13.91 13.14
C GLU A 225 8.31 14.83 14.37
N GLN A 226 8.04 16.13 14.23
CA GLN A 226 7.90 17.10 15.33
C GLN A 226 6.81 16.72 16.35
N ILE A 227 5.79 15.95 15.92
CA ILE A 227 4.68 15.53 16.78
C ILE A 227 4.70 14.03 17.12
N GLY A 228 5.86 13.38 16.91
CA GLY A 228 6.13 12.02 17.34
C GLY A 228 5.63 10.92 16.40
N PHE A 229 5.33 11.24 15.13
CA PHE A 229 5.19 10.19 14.11
C PHE A 229 6.57 9.70 13.71
N ILE A 230 6.63 8.42 13.38
CA ILE A 230 7.81 7.77 12.82
C ILE A 230 7.56 7.59 11.32
N HIS A 231 8.45 8.12 10.50
CA HIS A 231 8.51 7.88 9.08
C HIS A 231 9.12 6.50 8.85
N TYR A 232 8.30 5.44 8.96
CA TYR A 232 8.81 4.07 9.01
C TYR A 232 9.06 3.43 7.65
N GLU A 233 8.44 3.95 6.58
CA GLU A 233 8.78 3.66 5.19
C GLU A 233 8.38 4.86 4.31
N LEU A 234 8.78 4.84 3.03
CA LEU A 234 8.80 6.02 2.15
C LEU A 234 7.49 6.82 2.11
N SER A 235 6.34 6.13 2.13
CA SER A 235 5.01 6.76 2.02
C SER A 235 4.21 6.72 3.32
N ASN A 236 4.67 6.04 4.37
CA ASN A 236 3.88 5.80 5.57
C ASN A 236 4.52 6.35 6.84
N PHE A 237 3.67 7.03 7.60
CA PHE A 237 4.00 7.66 8.87
C PHE A 237 3.03 7.14 9.94
N GLY A 238 3.55 6.65 11.04
CA GLY A 238 2.73 6.12 12.13
C GLY A 238 3.23 6.54 13.49
N LYS A 239 2.32 6.71 14.45
CA LYS A 239 2.69 6.74 15.86
C LYS A 239 3.23 5.37 16.27
N PRO A 240 4.07 5.26 17.30
CA PRO A 240 4.50 3.98 17.84
C PRO A 240 3.31 3.04 18.05
N THR A 241 3.43 1.77 17.63
CA THR A 241 2.41 0.71 17.66
C THR A 241 1.30 0.77 16.61
N TYR A 242 1.22 1.85 15.80
CA TYR A 242 0.20 2.01 14.76
C TYR A 242 0.73 1.83 13.31
N PHE A 243 1.94 1.27 13.16
CA PHE A 243 2.42 0.90 11.82
C PHE A 243 1.49 -0.13 11.21
N SER A 244 1.15 0.02 9.93
CA SER A 244 0.40 -1.01 9.22
C SER A 244 1.18 -2.32 9.21
N LYS A 245 0.66 -3.35 9.87
CA LYS A 245 1.32 -4.66 9.92
C LYS A 245 1.36 -5.28 8.53
N ASN A 246 0.29 -5.12 7.75
CA ASN A 246 0.23 -5.64 6.40
C ASN A 246 1.28 -4.99 5.49
N ASN A 247 1.37 -3.65 5.44
CA ASN A 247 2.34 -2.94 4.62
C ASN A 247 3.78 -3.24 5.06
N SER A 248 4.02 -3.22 6.38
CA SER A 248 5.33 -3.59 6.95
C SER A 248 5.76 -5.00 6.55
N SER A 249 4.81 -5.93 6.43
CA SER A 249 5.09 -7.32 6.06
C SER A 249 5.68 -7.43 4.64
N TYR A 250 5.22 -6.64 3.69
CA TYR A 250 5.79 -6.59 2.33
C TYR A 250 7.25 -6.13 2.38
N TRP A 251 7.53 -5.03 3.09
CA TRP A 251 8.88 -4.48 3.21
C TRP A 251 9.86 -5.40 3.92
N LEU A 252 9.36 -6.19 4.88
CA LEU A 252 10.14 -7.17 5.63
C LEU A 252 10.28 -8.51 4.89
N GLY A 253 9.77 -8.63 3.67
CA GLY A 253 9.86 -9.85 2.87
C GLY A 253 9.07 -11.02 3.44
N LYS A 254 7.99 -10.76 4.21
CA LYS A 254 7.13 -11.83 4.73
C LYS A 254 6.27 -12.41 3.61
N LYS A 255 5.88 -13.67 3.77
CA LYS A 255 5.01 -14.36 2.82
C LYS A 255 3.59 -13.80 2.86
N TYR A 256 2.93 -13.78 1.70
CA TYR A 256 1.52 -13.40 1.61
C TYR A 256 0.83 -14.10 0.43
N ILE A 257 -0.49 -14.31 0.58
CA ILE A 257 -1.37 -14.75 -0.51
C ILE A 257 -2.26 -13.59 -0.92
N GLY A 258 -2.25 -13.28 -2.21
CA GLY A 258 -3.20 -12.37 -2.84
C GLY A 258 -4.37 -13.14 -3.45
N ILE A 259 -5.58 -12.79 -3.06
CA ILE A 259 -6.85 -13.36 -3.51
C ILE A 259 -7.54 -12.34 -4.41
N GLY A 260 -8.07 -12.77 -5.53
CA GLY A 260 -8.80 -11.92 -6.47
C GLY A 260 -8.02 -11.57 -7.73
N PRO A 261 -8.70 -10.99 -8.75
CA PRO A 261 -8.06 -10.63 -10.01
C PRO A 261 -6.97 -9.59 -9.78
N SER A 262 -5.84 -9.70 -10.50
CA SER A 262 -4.65 -8.85 -10.36
C SER A 262 -3.90 -8.95 -9.01
N ALA A 263 -4.37 -9.74 -8.05
CA ALA A 263 -3.71 -9.89 -6.77
C ALA A 263 -2.38 -10.65 -6.91
N HIS A 264 -1.34 -10.16 -6.24
CA HIS A 264 -0.02 -10.76 -6.18
C HIS A 264 0.14 -11.61 -4.93
N SER A 265 1.02 -12.62 -5.00
CA SER A 265 1.40 -13.47 -3.88
C SER A 265 2.92 -13.67 -3.85
N TYR A 266 3.45 -13.93 -2.66
CA TYR A 266 4.88 -14.18 -2.45
C TYR A 266 5.09 -15.22 -1.36
N ASN A 267 5.93 -16.21 -1.63
CA ASN A 267 6.21 -17.28 -0.65
C ASN A 267 7.68 -17.36 -0.21
N GLY A 268 8.49 -16.36 -0.56
CA GLY A 268 9.91 -16.31 -0.27
C GLY A 268 10.82 -16.80 -1.40
N ILE A 269 10.30 -17.59 -2.34
CA ILE A 269 11.04 -18.19 -3.45
C ILE A 269 10.46 -17.80 -4.80
N TYR A 270 9.16 -17.75 -4.89
CA TYR A 270 8.45 -17.36 -6.10
C TYR A 270 7.37 -16.33 -5.82
N ARG A 271 7.09 -15.54 -6.83
CA ARG A 271 5.98 -14.62 -6.92
C ARG A 271 4.94 -15.17 -7.89
N SER A 272 3.69 -14.95 -7.58
CA SER A 272 2.60 -15.24 -8.51
C SER A 272 1.62 -14.08 -8.53
N TRP A 273 0.86 -13.97 -9.62
CA TRP A 273 -0.21 -12.99 -9.76
C TRP A 273 -1.37 -13.56 -10.55
N ASN A 274 -2.56 -13.18 -10.13
CA ASN A 274 -3.79 -13.56 -10.83
C ASN A 274 -4.02 -12.68 -12.06
N VAL A 275 -4.75 -13.21 -13.03
CA VAL A 275 -5.12 -12.47 -14.23
C VAL A 275 -5.85 -11.16 -13.91
N SER A 276 -5.42 -10.06 -14.57
CA SER A 276 -6.06 -8.73 -14.45
C SER A 276 -7.32 -8.63 -15.32
N ASN A 277 -8.26 -9.58 -15.16
CA ASN A 277 -9.51 -9.62 -15.92
C ASN A 277 -10.61 -10.32 -15.13
N ASN A 278 -11.61 -9.55 -14.69
CA ASN A 278 -12.71 -10.04 -13.85
C ASN A 278 -13.49 -11.21 -14.50
N THR A 279 -13.68 -11.19 -15.82
CA THR A 279 -14.45 -12.24 -16.50
C THR A 279 -13.66 -13.55 -16.60
N MET A 280 -12.39 -13.47 -16.94
CA MET A 280 -11.50 -14.64 -17.00
C MET A 280 -11.29 -15.22 -15.61
N TYR A 281 -11.10 -14.38 -14.60
CA TYR A 281 -10.98 -14.79 -13.21
C TYR A 281 -12.20 -15.59 -12.76
N LEU A 282 -13.41 -15.03 -12.90
CA LEU A 282 -14.66 -15.70 -12.52
C LEU A 282 -14.83 -17.06 -13.23
N LYS A 283 -14.53 -17.12 -14.52
CA LYS A 283 -14.63 -18.38 -15.30
C LYS A 283 -13.65 -19.43 -14.75
N SER A 284 -12.40 -19.09 -14.54
CA SER A 284 -11.37 -20.03 -14.05
C SER A 284 -11.71 -20.55 -12.65
N ILE A 285 -12.10 -19.67 -11.73
CA ILE A 285 -12.48 -20.08 -10.38
C ILE A 285 -13.74 -20.96 -10.38
N ALA A 286 -14.71 -20.70 -11.27
CA ALA A 286 -15.87 -21.59 -11.43
C ALA A 286 -15.46 -23.03 -11.81
N GLU A 287 -14.42 -23.16 -12.63
CA GLU A 287 -13.85 -24.44 -13.07
C GLU A 287 -12.85 -25.06 -12.04
N ASN A 288 -12.70 -24.51 -10.84
CA ASN A 288 -11.69 -24.89 -9.83
C ASN A 288 -10.23 -24.74 -10.31
N LYS A 289 -9.97 -23.77 -11.17
CA LYS A 289 -8.63 -23.44 -11.67
C LYS A 289 -8.19 -22.09 -11.14
N LEU A 290 -6.95 -22.02 -10.65
CA LEU A 290 -6.33 -20.75 -10.29
C LEU A 290 -5.86 -20.04 -11.57
N PRO A 291 -6.33 -18.81 -11.85
CA PRO A 291 -5.94 -18.06 -13.05
C PRO A 291 -4.65 -17.27 -12.80
N SER A 292 -3.60 -17.93 -12.34
CA SER A 292 -2.36 -17.29 -11.91
C SER A 292 -1.18 -17.67 -12.78
N GLU A 293 -0.26 -16.73 -12.93
CA GLU A 293 1.09 -16.92 -13.45
C GLU A 293 2.08 -16.93 -12.30
N THR A 294 3.22 -17.60 -12.47
CA THR A 294 4.23 -17.75 -11.43
C THR A 294 5.62 -17.50 -12.01
N GLU A 295 6.41 -16.75 -11.28
CA GLU A 295 7.82 -16.45 -11.53
C GLU A 295 8.67 -17.01 -10.40
N ILE A 296 9.74 -17.72 -10.73
CA ILE A 296 10.73 -18.20 -9.76
C ILE A 296 11.82 -17.12 -9.67
N LEU A 297 12.00 -16.57 -8.46
CA LEU A 297 13.00 -15.53 -8.24
C LEU A 297 14.40 -16.13 -8.14
N SER A 298 15.30 -15.66 -8.99
CA SER A 298 16.73 -15.99 -8.88
C SER A 298 17.31 -15.43 -7.57
N LYS A 299 18.54 -15.84 -7.25
CA LYS A 299 19.25 -15.28 -6.10
C LYS A 299 19.48 -13.78 -6.26
N THR A 300 19.77 -13.34 -7.49
CA THR A 300 19.98 -11.94 -7.83
C THR A 300 18.68 -11.13 -7.70
N ASP A 301 17.53 -11.66 -8.16
CA ASP A 301 16.24 -10.98 -8.00
C ASP A 301 15.93 -10.76 -6.52
N ARG A 302 16.10 -11.77 -5.67
CA ARG A 302 15.88 -11.67 -4.23
C ARG A 302 16.82 -10.67 -3.55
N TYR A 303 18.08 -10.61 -3.98
CA TYR A 303 19.02 -9.59 -3.53
C TYR A 303 18.54 -8.19 -3.90
N ASN A 304 18.22 -7.95 -5.18
CA ASN A 304 17.78 -6.65 -5.66
C ASN A 304 16.48 -6.20 -4.96
N GLU A 305 15.53 -7.12 -4.76
CA GLU A 305 14.31 -6.85 -3.99
C GLU A 305 14.61 -6.49 -2.53
N TYR A 306 15.56 -7.19 -1.89
CA TYR A 306 15.94 -6.88 -0.53
C TYR A 306 16.61 -5.50 -0.41
N ILE A 307 17.44 -5.10 -1.37
CA ILE A 307 17.99 -3.74 -1.44
C ILE A 307 16.87 -2.71 -1.60
N MET A 308 15.96 -2.91 -2.57
CA MET A 308 14.84 -1.99 -2.82
C MET A 308 13.97 -1.82 -1.58
N THR A 309 13.53 -2.92 -0.98
CA THR A 309 12.63 -2.88 0.17
C THR A 309 13.31 -2.34 1.42
N GLY A 310 14.57 -2.71 1.66
CA GLY A 310 15.33 -2.26 2.82
C GLY A 310 15.57 -0.75 2.84
N LEU A 311 16.01 -0.18 1.72
CA LEU A 311 16.31 1.26 1.63
C LEU A 311 15.05 2.16 1.68
N ARG A 312 13.88 1.60 1.51
CA ARG A 312 12.61 2.34 1.66
C ARG A 312 12.12 2.45 3.09
N THR A 313 12.79 1.78 4.04
CA THR A 313 12.29 1.62 5.39
C THR A 313 13.30 2.00 6.46
N ILE A 314 12.81 2.23 7.68
CA ILE A 314 13.67 2.45 8.85
C ILE A 314 14.48 1.21 9.25
N TRP A 315 14.08 0.01 8.80
CA TRP A 315 14.79 -1.24 9.11
C TRP A 315 16.08 -1.38 8.31
N GLY A 316 16.16 -0.77 7.12
CA GLY A 316 17.37 -0.76 6.29
C GLY A 316 17.74 -2.13 5.72
N VAL A 317 18.97 -2.21 5.18
CA VAL A 317 19.58 -3.41 4.60
C VAL A 317 20.64 -3.95 5.56
N SER A 318 20.41 -5.14 6.14
CA SER A 318 21.38 -5.80 7.00
C SER A 318 22.54 -6.35 6.17
N LEU A 319 23.76 -5.91 6.45
CA LEU A 319 24.99 -6.39 5.80
C LEU A 319 25.27 -7.85 6.17
N VAL A 320 24.97 -8.23 7.43
CA VAL A 320 25.09 -9.62 7.91
C VAL A 320 24.15 -10.53 7.10
N ARG A 321 22.88 -10.15 6.95
CA ARG A 321 21.91 -10.90 6.14
C ARG A 321 22.34 -11.03 4.68
N ILE A 322 22.94 -9.96 4.10
CA ILE A 322 23.47 -10.02 2.72
C ILE A 322 24.55 -11.09 2.63
N GLU A 323 25.48 -11.15 3.58
CA GLU A 323 26.55 -12.14 3.57
C GLU A 323 26.03 -13.57 3.78
N GLU A 324 25.12 -13.76 4.73
CA GLU A 324 24.56 -15.08 5.05
C GLU A 324 23.68 -15.66 3.95
N GLU A 325 22.78 -14.87 3.37
CA GLU A 325 21.83 -15.37 2.38
C GLU A 325 22.37 -15.33 0.94
N PHE A 326 23.17 -14.31 0.61
CA PHE A 326 23.65 -14.07 -0.75
C PHE A 326 25.15 -14.33 -0.92
N GLY A 327 25.91 -14.32 0.16
CA GLY A 327 27.34 -14.61 0.17
C GLY A 327 28.21 -13.37 0.03
N LYS A 328 29.49 -13.56 0.32
CA LYS A 328 30.48 -12.47 0.37
C LYS A 328 30.60 -11.66 -0.93
N THR A 329 30.47 -12.27 -2.08
CA THR A 329 30.53 -11.57 -3.38
C THR A 329 29.47 -10.48 -3.50
N TYR A 330 28.25 -10.76 -3.02
CA TYR A 330 27.16 -9.78 -3.01
C TYR A 330 27.40 -8.64 -2.01
N LEU A 331 27.96 -8.98 -0.82
CA LEU A 331 28.33 -7.98 0.16
C LEU A 331 29.44 -7.05 -0.35
N ASP A 332 30.52 -7.61 -0.93
CA ASP A 332 31.62 -6.83 -1.47
C ASP A 332 31.12 -5.92 -2.60
N TYR A 333 30.25 -6.42 -3.48
CA TYR A 333 29.62 -5.62 -4.54
C TYR A 333 28.76 -4.48 -3.93
N LEU A 334 27.88 -4.78 -2.98
CA LEU A 334 27.05 -3.77 -2.32
C LEU A 334 27.91 -2.65 -1.72
N MET A 335 28.95 -3.00 -0.97
CA MET A 335 29.82 -2.04 -0.32
C MET A 335 30.58 -1.18 -1.32
N GLN A 336 31.02 -1.76 -2.44
CA GLN A 336 31.66 -1.02 -3.52
C GLN A 336 30.71 0.01 -4.16
N GLN A 337 29.48 -0.40 -4.50
CA GLN A 337 28.49 0.50 -5.11
C GLN A 337 27.97 1.55 -4.13
N ALA A 338 27.82 1.22 -2.85
CA ALA A 338 27.32 2.14 -1.83
C ALA A 338 28.34 3.25 -1.48
N GLN A 339 29.63 3.08 -1.78
CA GLN A 339 30.67 4.00 -1.36
C GLN A 339 30.41 5.46 -1.78
N LYS A 340 29.97 5.69 -3.01
CA LYS A 340 29.64 7.05 -3.50
C LYS A 340 28.52 7.70 -2.67
N PHE A 341 27.50 6.96 -2.31
CA PHE A 341 26.36 7.46 -1.53
C PHE A 341 26.69 7.69 -0.06
N LEU A 342 27.62 6.90 0.50
CA LEU A 342 28.17 7.11 1.84
C LEU A 342 29.00 8.39 1.89
N LEU A 343 29.81 8.67 0.86
CA LEU A 343 30.63 9.89 0.75
C LEU A 343 29.76 11.15 0.54
N ASP A 344 28.64 11.03 -0.18
CA ASP A 344 27.71 12.13 -0.47
C ASP A 344 26.67 12.36 0.65
N ASP A 345 26.81 11.65 1.79
CA ASP A 345 25.88 11.70 2.93
C ASP A 345 24.42 11.42 2.54
N LEU A 346 24.23 10.48 1.61
CA LEU A 346 22.91 9.97 1.20
C LEU A 346 22.57 8.65 1.88
N LEU A 347 23.58 7.84 2.20
CA LEU A 347 23.48 6.63 2.98
C LEU A 347 24.41 6.69 4.19
N PHE A 348 24.08 5.91 5.22
CA PHE A 348 24.96 5.67 6.37
C PHE A 348 24.84 4.21 6.83
N ILE A 349 25.83 3.76 7.60
CA ILE A 349 25.84 2.42 8.20
C ILE A 349 25.81 2.58 9.71
N GLU A 350 24.84 1.94 10.35
CA GLU A 350 24.71 1.87 11.80
C GLU A 350 24.40 0.43 12.23
N ASN A 351 25.19 -0.14 13.15
CA ASN A 351 25.02 -1.50 13.63
C ASN A 351 24.91 -2.55 12.48
N GLU A 352 25.77 -2.45 11.48
CA GLU A 352 25.80 -3.29 10.27
C GLU A 352 24.50 -3.24 9.43
N ILE A 353 23.76 -2.14 9.52
CA ILE A 353 22.58 -1.87 8.72
C ILE A 353 22.84 -0.63 7.87
N LEU A 354 22.72 -0.80 6.55
CA LEU A 354 22.80 0.29 5.58
C LEU A 354 21.42 0.95 5.47
N LYS A 355 21.37 2.26 5.69
CA LYS A 355 20.13 3.07 5.70
C LYS A 355 20.29 4.37 4.92
N PRO A 356 19.21 4.93 4.34
CA PRO A 356 19.24 6.28 3.81
C PRO A 356 19.26 7.32 4.94
N THR A 357 20.03 8.39 4.74
CA THR A 357 19.91 9.62 5.54
C THR A 357 18.59 10.33 5.23
N GLN A 358 18.21 11.36 5.98
CA GLN A 358 17.04 12.18 5.66
C GLN A 358 17.14 12.76 4.23
N LYS A 359 18.33 13.20 3.81
CA LYS A 359 18.62 13.68 2.45
C LYS A 359 18.48 12.57 1.40
N GLY A 360 18.86 11.34 1.74
CA GLY A 360 18.77 10.19 0.84
C GLY A 360 17.38 9.58 0.70
N LYS A 361 16.48 9.79 1.67
CA LYS A 361 15.15 9.15 1.66
C LYS A 361 14.34 9.44 0.39
N PHE A 362 14.28 10.67 -0.07
CA PHE A 362 13.57 11.04 -1.30
C PHE A 362 14.18 10.40 -2.56
N LEU A 363 15.47 10.09 -2.52
CA LEU A 363 16.23 9.50 -3.62
C LEU A 363 16.35 7.97 -3.51
N SER A 364 15.68 7.34 -2.53
CA SER A 364 15.90 5.93 -2.18
C SER A 364 15.71 4.97 -3.34
N ASP A 365 14.75 5.20 -4.24
CA ASP A 365 14.50 4.35 -5.39
C ASP A 365 15.64 4.41 -6.42
N GLY A 366 16.14 5.61 -6.70
CA GLY A 366 17.30 5.79 -7.57
C GLY A 366 18.57 5.19 -6.98
N ILE A 367 18.80 5.40 -5.66
CA ILE A 367 19.92 4.80 -4.94
C ILE A 367 19.82 3.27 -4.97
N ALA A 368 18.66 2.71 -4.68
CA ALA A 368 18.45 1.26 -4.72
C ALA A 368 18.71 0.68 -6.10
N SER A 369 18.23 1.32 -7.15
CA SER A 369 18.48 0.92 -8.55
C SER A 369 19.97 0.86 -8.88
N ASP A 370 20.75 1.83 -8.42
CA ASP A 370 22.20 1.87 -8.61
C ASP A 370 22.96 0.76 -7.82
N LEU A 371 22.33 0.24 -6.77
CA LEU A 371 22.90 -0.86 -5.96
C LEU A 371 22.46 -2.25 -6.44
N PHE A 372 21.59 -2.34 -7.44
CA PHE A 372 21.18 -3.63 -8.00
C PHE A 372 22.36 -4.34 -8.67
N LEU A 373 22.45 -5.64 -8.43
CA LEU A 373 23.32 -6.49 -9.20
C LEU A 373 22.59 -6.84 -10.51
N LEU A 374 23.03 -6.28 -11.61
CA LEU A 374 22.58 -6.65 -12.93
C LEU A 374 23.42 -7.84 -13.39
N ASN A 375 22.78 -8.92 -13.86
CA ASN A 375 23.50 -10.00 -14.49
C ASN A 375 24.08 -9.45 -15.80
N LEU A 376 25.32 -9.03 -15.71
CA LEU A 376 26.15 -8.80 -16.90
C LEU A 376 26.71 -10.17 -17.26
N GLU A 377 25.98 -10.96 -18.04
CA GLU A 377 26.56 -12.07 -18.78
C GLU A 377 27.39 -11.56 -19.96
#